data_fe751e8db29b6be0469e9597497b71da
#
_entry.id   fe751e8db29b6be0469e9597497b71da
#
_cell.length_a   1.000
_cell.length_b   1.000
_cell.length_c   1.000
_cell.angle_alpha   90.00
_cell.angle_beta   90.00
_cell.angle_gamma   90.00
#
_symmetry.space_group_name_H-M   'P 1'
#
loop_
_entity.id
_entity.type
_entity.pdbx_description
1 polymer ?
#
loop_
_entity_poly.entity_id
_entity_poly.type
_entity_poly.pdbx_seq_one_letter_code
_entity_poly.pdbx_strand_id
1 'polypeptide(L)'
;MLTPKDIQTQLLNAIKNDPSLEDFEKEAFTQEALSFKTTPPAPNTHVTRFYDASYYLETFILDTNHVLITDGETVYLAPKQRFLSFRKMDKFMKTYEKQQLKTFDLEDTFVITVDMRNAKTVLKDMNTPFDTFFKETMQETAKALATGIPGVRLVYTGNDEVLLFFKQTRPDQKQPLFHGKEQKLISVASAIATNTFNKALLQSPTYSDKAFTVQFLAQAIKLAPQTEKTLEYLWWHVNNVSISSVHRFAKLVIPDSRLGNANIQTIMTLLDEQGRSWKDEVDPHFKYGTLYYSSEASHWQDWQEADPEDLEILQACRTRNSLKETKAFEQLEYCFN
;
A
#
# COMPACT_ATOMS: atom_id res chain seq x y z
N MET A 1 -32.38 39.86 25.32
CA MET A 1 -31.88 38.72 26.11
C MET A 1 -32.85 37.57 25.86
N LEU A 2 -32.42 36.43 25.37
CA LEU A 2 -33.28 35.28 25.14
C LEU A 2 -33.79 34.73 26.47
N THR A 3 -35.05 34.45 26.56
CA THR A 3 -35.63 33.81 27.77
C THR A 3 -35.32 32.29 27.71
N PRO A 4 -35.33 31.59 28.86
CA PRO A 4 -35.19 30.12 28.87
C PRO A 4 -36.13 29.39 27.91
N LYS A 5 -37.36 29.92 27.75
CA LYS A 5 -38.34 29.36 26.83
C LYS A 5 -37.97 29.61 25.35
N ASP A 6 -37.37 30.78 25.06
CA ASP A 6 -36.88 31.09 23.71
C ASP A 6 -35.72 30.15 23.32
N ILE A 7 -34.81 29.88 24.27
CA ILE A 7 -33.68 28.99 24.09
C ILE A 7 -34.18 27.56 23.81
N GLN A 8 -35.12 27.05 24.60
CA GLN A 8 -35.68 25.72 24.40
C GLN A 8 -36.41 25.60 23.06
N THR A 9 -37.19 26.64 22.68
CA THR A 9 -37.89 26.66 21.39
C THR A 9 -36.88 26.65 20.21
N GLN A 10 -35.82 27.42 20.30
CA GLN A 10 -34.77 27.45 19.26
C GLN A 10 -34.02 26.11 19.19
N LEU A 11 -33.73 25.48 20.35
CA LEU A 11 -33.13 24.17 20.41
C LEU A 11 -33.99 23.09 19.71
N LEU A 12 -35.26 23.05 20.05
CA LEU A 12 -36.20 22.11 19.42
C LEU A 12 -36.30 22.30 17.90
N ASN A 13 -36.31 23.55 17.44
CA ASN A 13 -36.28 23.86 16.02
C ASN A 13 -34.97 23.45 15.35
N ALA A 14 -33.86 23.64 16.03
CA ALA A 14 -32.53 23.23 15.52
C ALA A 14 -32.44 21.71 15.39
N ILE A 15 -32.90 20.96 16.39
CA ILE A 15 -32.94 19.49 16.34
C ILE A 15 -33.82 19.02 15.17
N LYS A 16 -35.01 19.56 15.06
CA LYS A 16 -35.98 19.17 14.03
C LYS A 16 -35.43 19.41 12.61
N ASN A 17 -34.73 20.51 12.40
CA ASN A 17 -34.27 20.95 11.11
C ASN A 17 -32.81 20.52 10.80
N ASP A 18 -32.15 19.81 11.69
CA ASP A 18 -30.77 19.32 11.44
C ASP A 18 -30.80 18.14 10.45
N PRO A 19 -30.28 18.32 9.22
CA PRO A 19 -30.28 17.27 8.21
C PRO A 19 -29.27 16.14 8.51
N SER A 20 -28.40 16.31 9.48
CA SER A 20 -27.39 15.32 9.87
C SER A 20 -27.88 14.34 10.94
N LEU A 21 -29.08 14.57 11.51
CA LEU A 21 -29.71 13.70 12.50
C LEU A 21 -30.70 12.76 11.85
N GLU A 22 -30.69 11.49 12.23
CA GLU A 22 -31.71 10.52 11.88
C GLU A 22 -32.93 10.68 12.76
N ASP A 23 -34.12 10.17 12.33
CA ASP A 23 -35.37 10.39 13.02
C ASP A 23 -35.36 9.92 14.48
N PHE A 24 -34.74 8.78 14.80
CA PHE A 24 -34.60 8.29 16.16
C PHE A 24 -33.69 9.19 17.02
N GLU A 25 -32.65 9.79 16.42
CA GLU A 25 -31.79 10.74 17.11
C GLU A 25 -32.51 12.05 17.38
N LYS A 26 -33.34 12.53 16.44
CA LYS A 26 -34.18 13.71 16.64
C LYS A 26 -35.19 13.51 17.76
N GLU A 27 -35.77 12.32 17.85
CA GLU A 27 -36.72 12.00 18.93
C GLU A 27 -36.00 11.97 20.28
N ALA A 28 -34.86 11.29 20.40
CA ALA A 28 -34.08 11.23 21.63
C ALA A 28 -33.65 12.63 22.11
N PHE A 29 -33.07 13.44 21.20
CA PHE A 29 -32.64 14.80 21.54
C PHE A 29 -33.81 15.74 21.83
N THR A 30 -34.96 15.53 21.22
CA THR A 30 -36.18 16.30 21.55
C THR A 30 -36.64 16.02 22.98
N GLN A 31 -36.65 14.76 23.40
CA GLN A 31 -37.00 14.38 24.77
C GLN A 31 -36.03 14.96 25.77
N GLU A 32 -34.71 14.90 25.46
CA GLU A 32 -33.66 15.46 26.28
C GLU A 32 -33.80 16.99 26.38
N ALA A 33 -33.98 17.69 25.25
CA ALA A 33 -34.17 19.14 25.22
C ALA A 33 -35.40 19.62 26.01
N LEU A 34 -36.44 18.82 26.09
CA LEU A 34 -37.63 19.12 26.93
C LEU A 34 -37.37 18.97 28.42
N SER A 35 -36.37 18.16 28.80
CA SER A 35 -36.02 17.93 30.22
C SER A 35 -35.02 18.94 30.78
N PHE A 36 -34.35 19.73 29.93
CA PHE A 36 -33.33 20.69 30.37
C PHE A 36 -33.85 21.84 31.20
N LYS A 37 -33.18 22.09 32.33
CA LYS A 37 -33.30 23.33 33.06
C LYS A 37 -32.39 24.37 32.42
N THR A 38 -32.97 25.27 31.63
CA THR A 38 -32.21 26.32 30.95
C THR A 38 -31.76 27.38 31.95
N THR A 39 -30.46 27.45 32.23
CA THR A 39 -29.84 28.59 32.91
C THR A 39 -29.10 29.41 31.87
N PRO A 40 -29.26 30.75 31.84
CA PRO A 40 -28.43 31.57 30.96
C PRO A 40 -26.94 31.41 31.35
N PRO A 41 -26.03 31.25 30.41
CA PRO A 41 -24.60 31.13 30.71
C PRO A 41 -24.14 32.42 31.40
N ALA A 42 -23.30 32.27 32.43
CA ALA A 42 -22.65 33.43 33.01
C ALA A 42 -21.81 34.13 31.95
N PRO A 43 -21.85 35.47 31.82
CA PRO A 43 -20.98 36.22 30.94
C PRO A 43 -19.53 35.86 31.28
N ASN A 44 -18.76 35.41 30.33
CA ASN A 44 -17.38 34.93 30.42
C ASN A 44 -17.14 33.52 30.98
N THR A 45 -18.10 32.62 30.88
CA THR A 45 -17.83 31.20 31.10
C THR A 45 -16.86 30.71 30.02
N HIS A 46 -15.62 30.45 30.39
CA HIS A 46 -14.61 29.97 29.43
C HIS A 46 -14.96 28.55 29.01
N VAL A 47 -15.42 28.44 27.80
CA VAL A 47 -15.79 27.16 27.15
C VAL A 47 -14.59 26.21 26.99
N THR A 48 -13.37 26.68 27.15
CA THR A 48 -12.16 25.87 27.23
C THR A 48 -12.21 24.75 28.27
N ARG A 49 -12.98 24.91 29.35
CA ARG A 49 -13.18 23.84 30.34
C ARG A 49 -13.98 22.65 29.82
N PHE A 50 -14.79 22.84 28.79
CA PHE A 50 -15.64 21.78 28.24
C PHE A 50 -14.91 20.90 27.24
N TYR A 51 -13.85 21.38 26.60
CA TYR A 51 -13.02 20.59 25.69
C TYR A 51 -12.17 19.55 26.43
N ASP A 52 -11.73 19.85 27.65
CA ASP A 52 -10.86 18.95 28.42
C ASP A 52 -11.63 17.88 29.22
N ALA A 53 -12.93 18.04 29.40
CA ALA A 53 -13.65 17.24 30.39
C ALA A 53 -14.61 16.19 29.83
N SER A 54 -15.03 16.22 28.56
CA SER A 54 -16.06 15.27 28.19
C SER A 54 -16.17 14.89 26.71
N TYR A 55 -16.18 13.61 26.51
CA TYR A 55 -16.64 12.90 25.34
C TYR A 55 -18.15 13.06 25.05
N TYR A 56 -18.88 13.90 25.78
CA TYR A 56 -20.34 13.95 25.80
C TYR A 56 -20.94 15.34 25.56
N LEU A 57 -20.15 16.32 25.10
CA LEU A 57 -20.70 17.62 24.74
C LEU A 57 -21.43 17.56 23.39
N GLU A 58 -22.71 17.86 23.40
CA GLU A 58 -23.50 18.00 22.20
C GLU A 58 -23.66 19.49 21.82
N THR A 59 -23.52 19.78 20.53
CA THR A 59 -23.59 21.14 20.00
C THR A 59 -24.71 21.26 19.00
N PHE A 60 -25.63 22.17 19.25
CA PHE A 60 -26.75 22.46 18.38
C PHE A 60 -26.63 23.87 17.78
N ILE A 61 -26.84 23.96 16.48
CA ILE A 61 -26.79 25.25 15.77
C ILE A 61 -28.16 25.95 15.97
N LEU A 62 -28.15 27.05 16.73
CA LEU A 62 -29.37 27.84 16.95
C LEU A 62 -29.67 28.80 15.80
N ASP A 63 -28.69 29.51 15.36
CA ASP A 63 -28.76 30.50 14.29
C ASP A 63 -27.42 30.64 13.56
N THR A 64 -27.29 31.66 12.70
CA THR A 64 -26.04 31.94 11.97
C THR A 64 -24.86 32.27 12.89
N ASN A 65 -25.09 32.74 14.11
CA ASN A 65 -24.08 33.28 15.00
C ASN A 65 -23.91 32.52 16.33
N HIS A 66 -24.87 31.66 16.70
CA HIS A 66 -24.85 31.00 18.00
C HIS A 66 -25.07 29.49 17.88
N VAL A 67 -24.47 28.79 18.83
CA VAL A 67 -24.65 27.36 19.05
C VAL A 67 -25.04 27.12 20.51
N LEU A 68 -25.86 26.12 20.76
CA LEU A 68 -26.09 25.57 22.09
C LEU A 68 -25.15 24.40 22.33
N ILE A 69 -24.57 24.35 23.49
CA ILE A 69 -23.71 23.25 23.94
C ILE A 69 -24.32 22.68 25.21
N THR A 70 -24.41 21.38 25.32
CA THR A 70 -24.88 20.71 26.54
C THR A 70 -23.90 19.64 26.98
N ASP A 71 -23.74 19.48 28.27
CA ASP A 71 -23.01 18.40 28.94
C ASP A 71 -23.97 17.33 29.53
N GLY A 72 -25.25 17.38 29.15
CA GLY A 72 -26.30 16.52 29.67
C GLY A 72 -27.06 17.09 30.89
N GLU A 73 -26.46 18.04 31.65
CA GLU A 73 -27.08 18.68 32.79
C GLU A 73 -27.36 20.17 32.56
N THR A 74 -26.46 20.84 31.83
CA THR A 74 -26.50 22.28 31.63
C THR A 74 -26.42 22.63 30.15
N VAL A 75 -27.15 23.65 29.73
CA VAL A 75 -27.12 24.17 28.35
C VAL A 75 -26.46 25.53 28.31
N TYR A 76 -25.51 25.71 27.44
CA TYR A 76 -24.73 26.93 27.27
C TYR A 76 -24.94 27.51 25.87
N LEU A 77 -25.11 28.82 25.80
CA LEU A 77 -25.14 29.56 24.52
C LEU A 77 -23.72 30.06 24.19
N ALA A 78 -23.24 29.77 23.00
CA ALA A 78 -21.91 30.16 22.58
C ALA A 78 -21.87 30.65 21.13
N PRO A 79 -20.90 31.53 20.75
CA PRO A 79 -20.72 31.96 19.38
C PRO A 79 -20.34 30.78 18.46
N LYS A 80 -21.03 30.64 17.35
CA LYS A 80 -20.84 29.55 16.38
C LYS A 80 -19.40 29.31 15.90
N GLN A 81 -18.63 30.40 15.81
CA GLN A 81 -17.25 30.32 15.28
C GLN A 81 -16.26 29.62 16.21
N ARG A 82 -16.62 29.30 17.44
CA ARG A 82 -15.70 28.73 18.44
C ARG A 82 -15.94 27.27 18.78
N PHE A 83 -17.00 26.65 18.25
CA PHE A 83 -17.40 25.30 18.67
C PHE A 83 -17.65 24.39 17.48
N LEU A 84 -16.89 23.29 17.46
CA LEU A 84 -17.15 22.14 16.61
C LEU A 84 -17.74 21.03 17.48
N SER A 85 -18.88 20.47 17.07
CA SER A 85 -19.39 19.27 17.71
C SER A 85 -18.41 18.13 17.46
N PHE A 86 -17.85 17.52 18.51
CA PHE A 86 -16.96 16.36 18.40
C PHE A 86 -17.66 15.21 17.66
N ARG A 87 -18.92 14.92 17.98
CA ARG A 87 -19.71 13.87 17.32
C ARG A 87 -19.91 14.12 15.83
N LYS A 88 -20.22 15.35 15.42
CA LYS A 88 -20.32 15.72 14.00
C LYS A 88 -18.97 15.62 13.30
N MET A 89 -17.90 16.05 13.96
CA MET A 89 -16.54 15.94 13.44
C MET A 89 -16.12 14.47 13.32
N ASP A 90 -16.37 13.64 14.34
CA ASP A 90 -16.06 12.21 14.32
C ASP A 90 -16.79 11.48 13.18
N LYS A 91 -18.09 11.72 13.01
CA LYS A 91 -18.88 11.17 11.90
C LYS A 91 -18.34 11.63 10.54
N PHE A 92 -18.04 12.92 10.40
CA PHE A 92 -17.48 13.49 9.19
C PHE A 92 -16.10 12.88 8.87
N MET A 93 -15.21 12.81 9.85
CA MET A 93 -13.85 12.25 9.67
C MET A 93 -13.91 10.77 9.33
N LYS A 94 -14.76 9.98 9.98
CA LYS A 94 -14.97 8.57 9.63
C LYS A 94 -15.51 8.37 8.22
N THR A 95 -16.39 9.27 7.77
CA THR A 95 -16.90 9.22 6.39
C THR A 95 -15.80 9.60 5.40
N TYR A 96 -15.04 10.64 5.71
CA TYR A 96 -13.91 11.07 4.92
C TYR A 96 -12.84 9.97 4.80
N GLU A 97 -12.48 9.33 5.91
CA GLU A 97 -11.54 8.19 5.92
C GLU A 97 -12.05 7.02 5.05
N LYS A 98 -13.34 6.67 5.16
CA LYS A 98 -13.94 5.61 4.34
C LYS A 98 -13.89 5.91 2.84
N GLN A 99 -14.08 7.17 2.44
CA GLN A 99 -14.03 7.58 1.03
C GLN A 99 -12.62 7.50 0.46
N GLN A 100 -11.59 7.66 1.28
CA GLN A 100 -10.18 7.58 0.87
C GLN A 100 -9.64 6.13 0.86
N LEU A 101 -10.31 5.19 1.54
CA LEU A 101 -9.88 3.80 1.60
C LEU A 101 -10.24 3.07 0.31
N LYS A 102 -9.22 2.63 -0.43
CA LYS A 102 -9.38 1.59 -1.42
C LYS A 102 -9.46 0.24 -0.73
N THR A 103 -10.33 -0.62 -1.23
CA THR A 103 -10.54 -1.97 -0.71
C THR A 103 -10.47 -2.98 -1.83
N PHE A 104 -10.01 -4.18 -1.49
CA PHE A 104 -10.03 -5.36 -2.36
C PHE A 104 -11.06 -6.35 -1.85
N ASP A 105 -11.81 -6.95 -2.77
CA ASP A 105 -12.73 -8.04 -2.47
C ASP A 105 -12.03 -9.40 -2.58
N LEU A 106 -12.67 -10.47 -2.07
CA LEU A 106 -12.13 -11.85 -2.11
C LEU A 106 -11.84 -12.35 -3.53
N GLU A 107 -12.59 -11.86 -4.51
CA GLU A 107 -12.48 -12.28 -5.90
C GLU A 107 -11.47 -11.46 -6.70
N ASP A 108 -10.94 -10.39 -6.12
CA ASP A 108 -10.00 -9.52 -6.81
C ASP A 108 -8.64 -10.20 -6.99
N THR A 109 -8.12 -10.11 -8.19
CA THR A 109 -6.72 -10.41 -8.50
C THR A 109 -5.93 -9.12 -8.39
N PHE A 110 -4.88 -9.11 -7.59
CA PHE A 110 -4.01 -7.96 -7.46
C PHE A 110 -2.56 -8.35 -7.21
N VAL A 111 -1.68 -7.43 -7.48
CA VAL A 111 -0.25 -7.53 -7.17
C VAL A 111 0.14 -6.38 -6.25
N ILE A 112 1.01 -6.66 -5.28
CA ILE A 112 1.71 -5.60 -4.55
C ILE A 112 3.12 -5.51 -5.12
N THR A 113 3.48 -4.32 -5.60
CA THR A 113 4.85 -3.98 -5.94
C THR A 113 5.51 -3.34 -4.73
N VAL A 114 6.73 -3.77 -4.43
CA VAL A 114 7.53 -3.27 -3.31
C VAL A 114 8.86 -2.83 -3.87
N ASP A 115 9.09 -1.52 -3.95
CA ASP A 115 10.20 -0.88 -4.65
C ASP A 115 11.10 -0.12 -3.68
N MET A 116 12.42 -0.19 -3.90
CA MET A 116 13.39 0.51 -3.07
C MET A 116 13.43 1.99 -3.40
N ARG A 117 13.10 2.82 -2.43
CA ARG A 117 13.20 4.27 -2.55
C ARG A 117 14.67 4.70 -2.72
N ASN A 118 14.93 5.50 -3.74
CA ASN A 118 16.27 6.04 -4.02
C ASN A 118 17.35 4.96 -4.22
N ALA A 119 17.03 3.83 -4.83
CA ALA A 119 17.94 2.71 -5.06
C ALA A 119 19.31 3.15 -5.62
N LYS A 120 19.32 4.10 -6.56
CA LYS A 120 20.57 4.65 -7.13
C LYS A 120 21.54 5.18 -6.07
N THR A 121 21.01 5.82 -5.02
CA THR A 121 21.85 6.35 -3.92
C THR A 121 22.38 5.24 -3.03
N VAL A 122 21.52 4.26 -2.73
CA VAL A 122 21.90 3.09 -1.91
C VAL A 122 22.97 2.25 -2.60
N LEU A 123 22.78 2.01 -3.91
CA LEU A 123 23.65 1.14 -4.71
C LEU A 123 24.95 1.81 -5.15
N LYS A 124 25.07 3.14 -5.02
CA LYS A 124 26.22 3.91 -5.57
C LYS A 124 27.58 3.37 -5.16
N ASP A 125 27.68 2.89 -3.92
CA ASP A 125 28.96 2.42 -3.35
C ASP A 125 28.98 0.88 -3.16
N MET A 126 28.03 0.16 -3.74
CA MET A 126 28.05 -1.30 -3.84
C MET A 126 28.82 -1.74 -5.09
N ASN A 127 29.11 -3.03 -5.24
CA ASN A 127 29.75 -3.59 -6.42
C ASN A 127 28.81 -3.58 -7.63
N THR A 128 28.43 -2.39 -8.04
CA THR A 128 27.54 -2.20 -9.18
C THR A 128 28.24 -2.59 -10.49
N PRO A 129 27.46 -3.10 -11.47
CA PRO A 129 25.99 -3.18 -11.44
C PRO A 129 25.43 -4.48 -10.91
N PHE A 130 26.25 -5.47 -10.53
CA PHE A 130 25.84 -6.85 -10.24
C PHE A 130 26.39 -7.31 -8.88
N ASP A 131 25.95 -6.65 -7.81
CA ASP A 131 26.39 -6.94 -6.44
C ASP A 131 25.69 -8.19 -5.89
N THR A 132 26.47 -9.22 -5.52
CA THR A 132 25.95 -10.48 -5.00
C THR A 132 25.22 -10.31 -3.66
N PHE A 133 25.76 -9.48 -2.76
CA PHE A 133 25.12 -9.20 -1.48
C PHE A 133 23.73 -8.54 -1.69
N PHE A 134 23.66 -7.59 -2.63
CA PHE A 134 22.39 -6.96 -2.98
C PHE A 134 21.39 -7.99 -3.50
N LYS A 135 21.79 -8.86 -4.43
CA LYS A 135 20.95 -9.95 -4.95
C LYS A 135 20.42 -10.82 -3.80
N GLU A 136 21.31 -11.36 -2.98
CA GLU A 136 20.94 -12.25 -1.87
C GLU A 136 20.01 -11.56 -0.87
N THR A 137 20.26 -10.29 -0.57
CA THR A 137 19.41 -9.50 0.34
C THR A 137 18.03 -9.23 -0.26
N MET A 138 17.91 -8.97 -1.56
CA MET A 138 16.62 -8.85 -2.24
C MET A 138 15.85 -10.18 -2.24
N GLN A 139 16.54 -11.31 -2.44
CA GLN A 139 15.94 -12.64 -2.35
C GLN A 139 15.46 -12.95 -0.93
N GLU A 140 16.22 -12.66 0.11
CA GLU A 140 15.79 -12.78 1.51
C GLU A 140 14.60 -11.86 1.82
N THR A 141 14.58 -10.66 1.26
CA THR A 141 13.45 -9.73 1.38
C THR A 141 12.20 -10.31 0.71
N ALA A 142 12.33 -10.90 -0.47
CA ALA A 142 11.24 -11.59 -1.16
C ALA A 142 10.69 -12.77 -0.33
N LYS A 143 11.58 -13.58 0.28
CA LYS A 143 11.21 -14.67 1.18
C LYS A 143 10.45 -14.18 2.42
N ALA A 144 10.95 -13.12 3.05
CA ALA A 144 10.30 -12.54 4.22
C ALA A 144 8.90 -12.00 3.90
N LEU A 145 8.73 -11.38 2.74
CA LEU A 145 7.44 -10.91 2.24
C LEU A 145 6.48 -12.07 1.96
N ALA A 146 6.98 -13.11 1.28
CA ALA A 146 6.20 -14.31 0.94
C ALA A 146 5.61 -14.99 2.17
N THR A 147 6.40 -15.11 3.23
CA THR A 147 6.00 -15.80 4.48
C THR A 147 5.30 -14.86 5.47
N GLY A 148 5.61 -13.57 5.44
CA GLY A 148 5.06 -12.58 6.36
C GLY A 148 3.66 -12.07 5.96
N ILE A 149 3.24 -12.28 4.71
CA ILE A 149 1.94 -11.81 4.21
C ILE A 149 1.11 -13.02 3.75
N PRO A 150 0.07 -13.41 4.50
CA PRO A 150 -0.77 -14.54 4.12
C PRO A 150 -1.46 -14.31 2.77
N GLY A 151 -1.61 -15.36 1.98
CA GLY A 151 -2.31 -15.32 0.68
C GLY A 151 -1.42 -15.00 -0.52
N VAL A 152 -0.15 -14.66 -0.31
CA VAL A 152 0.84 -14.61 -1.39
C VAL A 152 1.05 -16.02 -1.95
N ARG A 153 1.07 -16.17 -3.25
CA ARG A 153 1.25 -17.46 -3.95
C ARG A 153 2.41 -17.48 -4.91
N LEU A 154 2.78 -16.31 -5.40
CA LEU A 154 3.88 -16.15 -6.30
C LEU A 154 4.61 -14.85 -5.96
N VAL A 155 5.93 -14.90 -5.92
CA VAL A 155 6.80 -13.78 -5.64
C VAL A 155 7.87 -13.70 -6.71
N TYR A 156 8.00 -12.54 -7.31
CA TYR A 156 9.07 -12.25 -8.25
C TYR A 156 9.96 -11.15 -7.70
N THR A 157 11.28 -11.28 -7.83
CA THR A 157 12.23 -10.22 -7.49
C THR A 157 13.23 -10.03 -8.61
N GLY A 158 13.46 -8.79 -8.96
CA GLY A 158 14.43 -8.38 -9.96
C GLY A 158 14.75 -6.90 -9.84
N ASN A 159 15.98 -6.51 -10.10
CA ASN A 159 16.49 -5.20 -9.80
C ASN A 159 16.30 -4.86 -8.30
N ASP A 160 15.68 -3.73 -8.01
CA ASP A 160 15.38 -3.17 -6.68
C ASP A 160 13.89 -3.34 -6.28
N GLU A 161 13.18 -4.26 -6.94
CA GLU A 161 11.74 -4.47 -6.79
C GLU A 161 11.40 -5.90 -6.42
N VAL A 162 10.31 -6.05 -5.63
CA VAL A 162 9.65 -7.33 -5.34
C VAL A 162 8.18 -7.22 -5.71
N LEU A 163 7.67 -8.20 -6.43
CA LEU A 163 6.26 -8.35 -6.78
C LEU A 163 5.63 -9.49 -6.00
N LEU A 164 4.50 -9.22 -5.37
CA LEU A 164 3.72 -10.21 -4.61
C LEU A 164 2.38 -10.42 -5.31
N PHE A 165 2.13 -11.62 -5.79
CA PHE A 165 0.88 -11.98 -6.44
C PHE A 165 -0.01 -12.76 -5.48
N PHE A 166 -1.26 -12.33 -5.38
CA PHE A 166 -2.21 -12.84 -4.40
C PHE A 166 -3.30 -13.67 -5.04
N LYS A 167 -3.59 -14.82 -4.39
CA LYS A 167 -4.87 -15.49 -4.51
C LYS A 167 -5.63 -15.31 -3.20
N GLN A 168 -6.72 -14.55 -3.24
CA GLN A 168 -7.53 -14.29 -2.06
C GLN A 168 -8.50 -15.43 -1.70
N THR A 169 -8.95 -16.19 -2.69
CA THR A 169 -9.92 -17.28 -2.48
C THR A 169 -9.26 -18.50 -1.83
N ARG A 170 -9.49 -18.66 -0.54
CA ARG A 170 -9.34 -19.94 0.14
C ARG A 170 -10.73 -20.48 0.50
N PRO A 171 -11.00 -21.79 0.41
CA PRO A 171 -12.32 -22.35 0.72
C PRO A 171 -12.83 -22.04 2.13
N ASP A 172 -11.93 -21.79 3.06
CA ASP A 172 -12.17 -21.45 4.46
C ASP A 172 -12.17 -19.94 4.75
N GLN A 173 -11.76 -19.11 3.80
CA GLN A 173 -11.61 -17.68 4.00
C GLN A 173 -12.92 -16.95 3.70
N LYS A 174 -13.55 -16.43 4.75
CA LYS A 174 -14.82 -15.67 4.65
C LYS A 174 -14.63 -14.17 4.41
N GLN A 175 -13.43 -13.66 4.60
CA GLN A 175 -13.12 -12.23 4.49
C GLN A 175 -11.74 -12.01 3.86
N PRO A 176 -11.55 -10.94 3.07
CA PRO A 176 -10.26 -10.61 2.52
C PRO A 176 -9.25 -10.26 3.62
N LEU A 177 -7.97 -10.48 3.36
CA LEU A 177 -6.89 -10.12 4.27
C LEU A 177 -6.99 -8.65 4.68
N PHE A 178 -6.87 -8.37 5.99
CA PHE A 178 -7.08 -7.04 6.58
C PHE A 178 -8.41 -6.38 6.20
N HIS A 179 -9.48 -7.18 6.00
CA HIS A 179 -10.76 -6.69 5.46
C HIS A 179 -10.64 -5.99 4.10
N GLY A 180 -9.69 -6.40 3.27
CA GLY A 180 -9.41 -5.83 1.96
C GLY A 180 -8.79 -4.43 1.96
N LYS A 181 -8.36 -3.90 3.11
CA LYS A 181 -7.81 -2.54 3.19
C LYS A 181 -6.43 -2.46 2.54
N GLU A 182 -6.37 -1.85 1.35
CA GLU A 182 -5.12 -1.65 0.58
C GLU A 182 -4.01 -1.05 1.43
N GLN A 183 -4.30 0.04 2.15
CA GLN A 183 -3.32 0.75 2.94
C GLN A 183 -2.64 -0.13 4.01
N LYS A 184 -3.38 -1.07 4.61
CA LYS A 184 -2.79 -2.01 5.58
C LYS A 184 -1.83 -2.98 4.89
N LEU A 185 -2.23 -3.52 3.74
CA LEU A 185 -1.41 -4.44 2.96
C LEU A 185 -0.08 -3.79 2.54
N ILE A 186 -0.15 -2.61 1.92
CA ILE A 186 1.06 -1.90 1.45
C ILE A 186 1.94 -1.44 2.60
N SER A 187 1.37 -1.00 3.74
CA SER A 187 2.15 -0.60 4.92
C SER A 187 2.89 -1.78 5.52
N VAL A 188 2.24 -2.95 5.63
CA VAL A 188 2.88 -4.17 6.14
C VAL A 188 3.97 -4.64 5.18
N ALA A 189 3.72 -4.65 3.87
CA ALA A 189 4.71 -5.02 2.87
C ALA A 189 5.95 -4.12 2.93
N SER A 190 5.76 -2.80 2.94
CA SER A 190 6.85 -1.82 3.06
C SER A 190 7.66 -2.01 4.35
N ALA A 191 6.99 -2.27 5.48
CA ALA A 191 7.63 -2.47 6.77
C ALA A 191 8.47 -3.76 6.79
N ILE A 192 7.94 -4.88 6.29
CA ILE A 192 8.67 -6.15 6.20
C ILE A 192 9.92 -5.98 5.33
N ALA A 193 9.78 -5.42 4.12
CA ALA A 193 10.89 -5.23 3.20
C ALA A 193 11.97 -4.33 3.81
N THR A 194 11.57 -3.17 4.34
CA THR A 194 12.50 -2.21 4.96
C THR A 194 13.26 -2.83 6.13
N ASN A 195 12.57 -3.55 7.03
CA ASN A 195 13.20 -4.18 8.17
C ASN A 195 14.14 -5.30 7.77
N THR A 196 13.72 -6.18 6.85
CA THR A 196 14.53 -7.32 6.41
C THR A 196 15.80 -6.84 5.73
N PHE A 197 15.70 -5.90 4.78
CA PHE A 197 16.85 -5.39 4.06
C PHE A 197 17.84 -4.66 4.98
N ASN A 198 17.35 -3.76 5.85
CA ASN A 198 18.22 -3.05 6.79
C ASN A 198 18.87 -3.99 7.83
N LYS A 199 18.18 -5.06 8.24
CA LYS A 199 18.79 -6.08 9.11
C LYS A 199 19.94 -6.78 8.43
N ALA A 200 19.81 -7.14 7.16
CA ALA A 200 20.89 -7.74 6.39
C ALA A 200 22.08 -6.78 6.23
N LEU A 201 21.81 -5.50 5.90
CA LEU A 201 22.85 -4.47 5.86
C LEU A 201 23.58 -4.36 7.19
N LEU A 202 22.88 -4.29 8.32
CA LEU A 202 23.46 -4.17 9.65
C LEU A 202 24.40 -5.36 9.98
N GLN A 203 24.07 -6.55 9.47
CA GLN A 203 24.87 -7.76 9.66
C GLN A 203 26.03 -7.88 8.66
N SER A 204 26.05 -7.07 7.62
CA SER A 204 27.11 -7.08 6.61
C SER A 204 28.39 -6.42 7.12
N PRO A 205 29.53 -7.09 7.06
CA PRO A 205 30.81 -6.46 7.41
C PRO A 205 31.20 -5.32 6.46
N THR A 206 30.63 -5.31 5.23
CA THR A 206 31.00 -4.34 4.18
C THR A 206 30.02 -3.17 4.09
N TYR A 207 28.72 -3.40 4.40
CA TYR A 207 27.66 -2.44 4.12
C TYR A 207 26.88 -2.01 5.37
N SER A 208 27.39 -2.27 6.58
CA SER A 208 26.70 -1.94 7.82
C SER A 208 26.47 -0.43 8.03
N ASP A 209 27.31 0.40 7.44
CA ASP A 209 27.16 1.87 7.43
C ASP A 209 25.93 2.35 6.64
N LYS A 210 25.41 1.52 5.73
CA LYS A 210 24.19 1.78 4.97
C LYS A 210 22.92 1.32 5.68
N ALA A 211 23.04 0.63 6.83
CA ALA A 211 21.88 0.19 7.60
C ALA A 211 21.00 1.38 8.02
N PHE A 212 19.68 1.16 7.98
CA PHE A 212 18.63 2.16 8.27
C PHE A 212 18.50 3.32 7.26
N THR A 213 19.30 3.32 6.18
CA THR A 213 19.14 4.31 5.11
C THR A 213 18.14 3.85 4.04
N VAL A 214 17.89 2.53 3.96
CA VAL A 214 17.02 1.93 2.97
C VAL A 214 15.57 1.98 3.40
N GLN A 215 14.71 2.38 2.49
CA GLN A 215 13.26 2.39 2.65
C GLN A 215 12.62 1.76 1.42
N PHE A 216 11.58 0.96 1.64
CA PHE A 216 10.75 0.42 0.56
C PHE A 216 9.38 1.10 0.54
N LEU A 217 8.90 1.37 -0.65
CA LEU A 217 7.54 1.82 -0.92
C LEU A 217 6.76 0.68 -1.53
N ALA A 218 5.50 0.52 -1.13
CA ALA A 218 4.63 -0.48 -1.72
C ALA A 218 3.41 0.17 -2.37
N GLN A 219 2.94 -0.44 -3.45
CA GLN A 219 1.73 -0.06 -4.17
C GLN A 219 0.96 -1.32 -4.51
N ALA A 220 -0.35 -1.29 -4.36
CA ALA A 220 -1.21 -2.36 -4.80
C ALA A 220 -1.86 -2.02 -6.15
N ILE A 221 -1.84 -2.97 -7.07
CA ILE A 221 -2.35 -2.82 -8.43
C ILE A 221 -3.39 -3.91 -8.66
N LYS A 222 -4.63 -3.52 -8.89
CA LYS A 222 -5.69 -4.44 -9.25
C LYS A 222 -5.52 -4.86 -10.70
N LEU A 223 -5.46 -6.16 -10.93
CA LEU A 223 -5.39 -6.78 -12.25
C LEU A 223 -6.77 -7.27 -12.67
N ALA A 224 -6.96 -7.45 -13.96
CA ALA A 224 -8.13 -8.18 -14.43
C ALA A 224 -8.05 -9.66 -13.98
N PRO A 225 -9.20 -10.31 -13.71
CA PRO A 225 -9.23 -11.62 -13.02
C PRO A 225 -8.70 -12.81 -13.84
N GLN A 226 -8.30 -12.58 -15.08
CA GLN A 226 -7.75 -13.64 -15.93
C GLN A 226 -6.28 -13.90 -15.61
N THR A 227 -5.89 -15.16 -15.49
CA THR A 227 -4.50 -15.60 -15.25
C THR A 227 -3.52 -15.02 -16.27
N GLU A 228 -3.96 -14.88 -17.53
CA GLU A 228 -3.17 -14.27 -18.60
C GLU A 228 -2.76 -12.82 -18.29
N LYS A 229 -3.59 -12.06 -17.57
CA LYS A 229 -3.25 -10.67 -17.21
C LYS A 229 -2.18 -10.61 -16.14
N THR A 230 -2.19 -11.54 -15.22
CA THR A 230 -1.12 -11.73 -14.25
C THR A 230 0.19 -12.11 -14.94
N LEU A 231 0.13 -13.03 -15.91
CA LEU A 231 1.29 -13.42 -16.70
C LEU A 231 1.83 -12.28 -17.57
N GLU A 232 0.96 -11.51 -18.23
CA GLU A 232 1.37 -10.34 -19.02
C GLU A 232 2.09 -9.31 -18.13
N TYR A 233 1.63 -9.13 -16.89
CA TYR A 233 2.25 -8.24 -15.92
C TYR A 233 3.64 -8.75 -15.48
N LEU A 234 3.76 -10.03 -15.15
CA LEU A 234 5.05 -10.67 -14.84
C LEU A 234 6.01 -10.58 -16.02
N TRP A 235 5.57 -10.93 -17.24
CA TRP A 235 6.36 -10.82 -18.46
C TRP A 235 6.91 -9.41 -18.68
N TRP A 236 6.09 -8.40 -18.43
CA TRP A 236 6.52 -7.01 -18.56
C TRP A 236 7.66 -6.67 -17.59
N HIS A 237 7.59 -7.11 -16.33
CA HIS A 237 8.67 -6.91 -15.35
C HIS A 237 9.94 -7.69 -15.70
N VAL A 238 9.83 -8.94 -16.10
CA VAL A 238 10.98 -9.74 -16.55
C VAL A 238 11.70 -9.05 -17.73
N ASN A 239 10.96 -8.51 -18.69
CA ASN A 239 11.54 -7.74 -19.80
C ASN A 239 12.21 -6.44 -19.31
N ASN A 240 11.61 -5.72 -18.37
CA ASN A 240 12.20 -4.51 -17.81
C ASN A 240 13.54 -4.82 -17.10
N VAL A 241 13.61 -5.91 -16.35
CA VAL A 241 14.84 -6.38 -15.72
C VAL A 241 15.89 -6.70 -16.77
N SER A 242 15.55 -7.46 -17.80
CA SER A 242 16.46 -7.83 -18.90
C SER A 242 17.00 -6.60 -19.64
N ILE A 243 16.13 -5.67 -20.02
CA ILE A 243 16.52 -4.43 -20.70
C ILE A 243 17.48 -3.62 -19.83
N SER A 244 17.16 -3.44 -18.55
CA SER A 244 18.00 -2.73 -17.59
C SER A 244 19.34 -3.41 -17.40
N SER A 245 19.37 -4.74 -17.36
CA SER A 245 20.57 -5.56 -17.21
C SER A 245 21.52 -5.41 -18.40
N VAL A 246 20.99 -5.50 -19.63
CA VAL A 246 21.78 -5.28 -20.85
C VAL A 246 22.45 -3.91 -20.84
N HIS A 247 21.68 -2.87 -20.52
CA HIS A 247 22.23 -1.50 -20.44
C HIS A 247 23.30 -1.36 -19.36
N ARG A 248 23.11 -1.97 -18.19
CA ARG A 248 24.11 -1.92 -17.10
C ARG A 248 25.37 -2.67 -17.48
N PHE A 249 25.25 -3.83 -18.08
CA PHE A 249 26.40 -4.61 -18.56
C PHE A 249 27.17 -3.86 -19.65
N ALA A 250 26.47 -3.30 -20.61
CA ALA A 250 27.08 -2.52 -21.69
C ALA A 250 27.90 -1.33 -21.17
N LYS A 251 27.42 -0.63 -20.14
CA LYS A 251 28.15 0.50 -19.51
C LYS A 251 29.47 0.12 -18.87
N LEU A 252 29.72 -1.16 -18.58
CA LEU A 252 31.03 -1.62 -18.07
C LEU A 252 32.11 -1.60 -19.13
N VAL A 253 31.76 -1.73 -20.42
CA VAL A 253 32.72 -1.97 -21.50
C VAL A 253 32.56 -1.02 -22.69
N ILE A 254 31.42 -0.34 -22.80
CA ILE A 254 31.12 0.55 -23.93
C ILE A 254 30.99 1.98 -23.40
N PRO A 255 31.70 2.97 -23.92
CA PRO A 255 31.55 4.37 -23.52
C PRO A 255 30.13 4.90 -23.77
N ASP A 256 29.65 5.75 -22.86
CA ASP A 256 28.32 6.35 -22.94
C ASP A 256 28.07 7.08 -24.28
N SER A 257 29.10 7.65 -24.89
CA SER A 257 29.01 8.29 -26.21
C SER A 257 28.60 7.35 -27.35
N ARG A 258 28.91 6.05 -27.23
CA ARG A 258 28.48 5.02 -28.20
C ARG A 258 27.12 4.39 -27.83
N LEU A 259 26.77 4.37 -26.53
CA LEU A 259 25.49 3.83 -26.08
C LEU A 259 24.33 4.79 -26.40
N GLY A 260 24.46 6.06 -26.12
CA GLY A 260 23.46 7.09 -26.46
C GLY A 260 22.01 6.61 -26.37
N ASN A 261 21.30 6.71 -27.50
CA ASN A 261 19.93 6.20 -27.67
C ASN A 261 19.89 4.83 -28.38
N ALA A 262 20.96 4.03 -28.27
CA ALA A 262 21.02 2.72 -28.93
C ALA A 262 19.91 1.79 -28.40
N ASN A 263 19.24 1.10 -29.32
CA ASN A 263 18.29 0.06 -28.93
C ASN A 263 19.04 -1.20 -28.49
N ILE A 264 18.33 -2.14 -27.86
CA ILE A 264 18.92 -3.38 -27.31
C ILE A 264 19.68 -4.17 -28.36
N GLN A 265 19.14 -4.30 -29.59
CA GLN A 265 19.82 -5.03 -30.67
C GLN A 265 21.17 -4.38 -31.02
N THR A 266 21.21 -3.07 -31.14
CA THR A 266 22.47 -2.32 -31.36
C THR A 266 23.44 -2.51 -30.21
N ILE A 267 22.98 -2.47 -28.96
CA ILE A 267 23.84 -2.68 -27.78
C ILE A 267 24.43 -4.10 -27.80
N MET A 268 23.62 -5.13 -28.11
CA MET A 268 24.11 -6.50 -28.21
C MET A 268 25.19 -6.63 -29.29
N THR A 269 24.98 -6.04 -30.47
CA THR A 269 26.02 -6.01 -31.54
C THR A 269 27.30 -5.32 -31.06
N LEU A 270 27.20 -4.20 -30.33
CA LEU A 270 28.34 -3.50 -29.79
C LEU A 270 29.11 -4.32 -28.73
N LEU A 271 28.39 -5.13 -27.95
CA LEU A 271 28.99 -6.06 -26.98
C LEU A 271 29.75 -7.17 -27.69
N ASP A 272 29.16 -7.76 -28.73
CA ASP A 272 29.78 -8.79 -29.56
C ASP A 272 31.06 -8.26 -30.21
N GLU A 273 31.07 -7.02 -30.72
CA GLU A 273 32.26 -6.36 -31.25
C GLU A 273 33.41 -6.25 -30.22
N GLN A 274 33.04 -6.16 -28.91
CA GLN A 274 34.01 -6.14 -27.80
C GLN A 274 34.38 -7.55 -27.30
N GLY A 275 33.87 -8.61 -27.90
CA GLY A 275 34.05 -9.99 -27.46
C GLY A 275 33.40 -10.30 -26.12
N ARG A 276 32.31 -9.59 -25.77
CA ARG A 276 31.62 -9.73 -24.49
C ARG A 276 30.19 -10.28 -24.73
N SER A 277 29.81 -11.21 -23.91
CA SER A 277 28.50 -11.85 -23.97
C SER A 277 27.67 -11.59 -22.70
N TRP A 278 26.67 -10.72 -22.80
CA TRP A 278 25.73 -10.54 -21.69
C TRP A 278 25.05 -11.85 -21.29
N LYS A 279 24.74 -12.70 -22.29
CA LYS A 279 24.06 -13.97 -22.06
C LYS A 279 24.89 -14.93 -21.21
N ASP A 280 26.19 -14.98 -21.42
CA ASP A 280 27.09 -15.94 -20.76
C ASP A 280 27.76 -15.37 -19.49
N GLU A 281 27.98 -14.06 -19.44
CA GLU A 281 28.76 -13.42 -18.37
C GLU A 281 27.91 -12.90 -17.21
N VAL A 282 26.61 -12.63 -17.42
CA VAL A 282 25.73 -12.10 -16.37
C VAL A 282 24.95 -13.21 -15.69
N ASP A 283 24.91 -13.19 -14.35
CA ASP A 283 24.12 -14.13 -13.56
C ASP A 283 22.65 -14.07 -13.94
N PRO A 284 21.95 -15.22 -14.04
CA PRO A 284 20.53 -15.29 -14.42
C PRO A 284 19.60 -14.40 -13.63
N HIS A 285 19.82 -14.26 -12.33
CA HIS A 285 19.02 -13.35 -11.50
C HIS A 285 19.07 -11.91 -12.01
N PHE A 286 20.25 -11.42 -12.38
CA PHE A 286 20.39 -10.06 -12.91
C PHE A 286 19.89 -9.92 -14.34
N LYS A 287 19.74 -11.05 -15.07
CA LYS A 287 19.17 -11.06 -16.43
C LYS A 287 17.66 -11.09 -16.44
N TYR A 288 17.07 -11.91 -15.58
CA TYR A 288 15.63 -12.24 -15.66
C TYR A 288 14.89 -12.10 -14.32
N GLY A 289 15.59 -11.83 -13.22
CA GLY A 289 15.04 -11.91 -11.87
C GLY A 289 15.00 -13.32 -11.32
N THR A 290 14.29 -13.49 -10.20
CA THR A 290 14.00 -14.79 -9.59
C THR A 290 12.52 -14.89 -9.28
N LEU A 291 11.90 -16.01 -9.58
CA LEU A 291 10.50 -16.29 -9.35
C LEU A 291 10.37 -17.43 -8.34
N TYR A 292 9.57 -17.20 -7.31
CA TYR A 292 9.19 -18.21 -6.32
C TYR A 292 7.68 -18.42 -6.35
N TYR A 293 7.24 -19.65 -6.17
CA TYR A 293 5.82 -20.01 -6.20
C TYR A 293 5.48 -21.12 -5.21
N SER A 294 4.24 -21.12 -4.72
CA SER A 294 3.73 -22.15 -3.80
C SER A 294 2.22 -22.28 -3.92
N SER A 295 1.71 -23.50 -3.92
CA SER A 295 0.27 -23.76 -3.86
C SER A 295 -0.30 -23.56 -2.45
N GLU A 296 0.48 -23.82 -1.40
CA GLU A 296 0.01 -23.84 -0.01
C GLU A 296 0.54 -22.71 0.87
N ALA A 297 1.68 -22.14 0.56
CA ALA A 297 2.27 -20.91 1.16
C ALA A 297 2.30 -20.83 2.70
N SER A 298 2.32 -21.97 3.42
CA SER A 298 2.33 -21.99 4.88
C SER A 298 3.72 -21.77 5.46
N HIS A 299 4.73 -22.38 4.85
CA HIS A 299 6.13 -22.29 5.27
C HIS A 299 7.03 -22.08 4.05
N TRP A 300 8.19 -21.45 4.26
CA TRP A 300 9.12 -21.21 3.15
C TRP A 300 9.61 -22.50 2.47
N GLN A 301 9.71 -23.59 3.22
CA GLN A 301 10.10 -24.91 2.68
C GLN A 301 9.13 -25.44 1.62
N ASP A 302 7.89 -24.93 1.59
CA ASP A 302 6.87 -25.31 0.62
C ASP A 302 6.96 -24.50 -0.68
N TRP A 303 7.86 -23.49 -0.72
CA TRP A 303 8.06 -22.66 -1.88
C TRP A 303 9.10 -23.29 -2.82
N GLN A 304 8.82 -23.19 -4.10
CA GLN A 304 9.71 -23.61 -5.18
C GLN A 304 10.26 -22.40 -5.89
N GLU A 305 11.53 -22.47 -6.29
CA GLU A 305 12.15 -21.51 -7.16
C GLU A 305 12.02 -22.00 -8.61
N ALA A 306 11.56 -21.12 -9.51
CA ALA A 306 11.48 -21.42 -10.92
C ALA A 306 12.88 -21.50 -11.52
N ASP A 307 13.05 -22.39 -12.49
CA ASP A 307 14.29 -22.47 -13.25
C ASP A 307 14.53 -21.13 -13.98
N PRO A 308 15.74 -20.57 -13.93
CA PRO A 308 16.07 -19.37 -14.70
C PRO A 308 15.78 -19.48 -16.21
N GLU A 309 15.87 -20.68 -16.77
CA GLU A 309 15.53 -20.95 -18.18
C GLU A 309 14.05 -20.69 -18.46
N ASP A 310 13.16 -20.97 -17.50
CA ASP A 310 11.71 -20.68 -17.63
C ASP A 310 11.47 -19.17 -17.78
N LEU A 311 12.24 -18.35 -17.07
CA LEU A 311 12.15 -16.88 -17.17
C LEU A 311 12.80 -16.35 -18.45
N GLU A 312 13.86 -17.00 -18.96
CA GLU A 312 14.43 -16.69 -20.26
C GLU A 312 13.42 -16.97 -21.39
N ILE A 313 12.74 -18.12 -21.34
CA ILE A 313 11.69 -18.47 -22.29
C ILE A 313 10.54 -17.46 -22.21
N LEU A 314 10.09 -17.14 -20.99
CA LEU A 314 9.05 -16.14 -20.78
C LEU A 314 9.46 -14.79 -21.38
N GLN A 315 10.66 -14.32 -21.12
CA GLN A 315 11.21 -13.08 -21.67
C GLN A 315 11.22 -13.07 -23.20
N ALA A 316 11.54 -14.21 -23.80
CA ALA A 316 11.60 -14.36 -25.27
C ALA A 316 10.24 -14.35 -25.96
N CYS A 317 9.14 -14.54 -25.25
CA CYS A 317 7.79 -14.55 -25.83
C CYS A 317 7.44 -13.22 -26.52
N ARG A 318 6.79 -13.29 -27.67
CA ARG A 318 6.37 -12.13 -28.47
C ARG A 318 4.87 -12.07 -28.74
N THR A 319 4.12 -13.11 -28.37
CA THR A 319 2.67 -13.19 -28.55
C THR A 319 1.99 -13.69 -27.29
N ARG A 320 0.69 -13.40 -27.14
CA ARG A 320 -0.12 -13.93 -26.03
C ARG A 320 -0.21 -15.46 -26.05
N ASN A 321 -0.25 -16.05 -27.25
CA ASN A 321 -0.28 -17.51 -27.35
C ASN A 321 1.03 -18.13 -26.88
N SER A 322 2.18 -17.57 -27.27
CA SER A 322 3.47 -18.06 -26.77
C SER A 322 3.64 -17.89 -25.27
N LEU A 323 3.02 -16.88 -24.65
CA LEU A 323 3.01 -16.73 -23.19
C LEU A 323 2.28 -17.88 -22.50
N LYS A 324 1.15 -18.34 -23.06
CA LYS A 324 0.35 -19.45 -22.52
C LYS A 324 1.04 -20.81 -22.63
N GLU A 325 2.02 -20.94 -23.48
CA GLU A 325 2.80 -22.16 -23.69
C GLU A 325 4.03 -22.22 -22.77
N THR A 326 4.22 -21.23 -21.90
CA THR A 326 5.36 -21.19 -20.97
C THR A 326 5.07 -21.96 -19.70
N LYS A 327 6.11 -22.51 -19.09
CA LYS A 327 6.04 -23.14 -17.78
C LYS A 327 5.65 -22.13 -16.69
N ALA A 328 6.00 -20.85 -16.85
CA ALA A 328 5.54 -19.78 -15.98
C ALA A 328 4.01 -19.64 -15.96
N PHE A 329 3.33 -19.90 -17.09
CA PHE A 329 1.87 -19.95 -17.14
C PHE A 329 1.31 -21.15 -16.35
N GLU A 330 1.90 -22.33 -16.53
CA GLU A 330 1.52 -23.54 -15.76
C GLU A 330 1.72 -23.35 -14.26
N GLN A 331 2.81 -22.71 -13.85
CA GLN A 331 3.09 -22.37 -12.46
C GLN A 331 2.05 -21.38 -11.89
N LEU A 332 1.67 -20.37 -12.67
CA LEU A 332 0.59 -19.45 -12.30
C LEU A 332 -0.74 -20.18 -12.17
N GLU A 333 -1.11 -21.00 -13.13
CA GLU A 333 -2.35 -21.81 -13.05
C GLU A 333 -2.34 -22.71 -11.82
N TYR A 334 -1.24 -23.39 -11.53
CA TYR A 334 -1.07 -24.22 -10.33
C TYR A 334 -1.26 -23.43 -9.03
N CYS A 335 -0.74 -22.19 -8.97
CA CYS A 335 -0.85 -21.34 -7.80
C CYS A 335 -2.23 -20.69 -7.63
N PHE A 336 -2.94 -20.46 -8.75
CA PHE A 336 -4.17 -19.67 -8.75
C PHE A 336 -5.45 -20.51 -8.99
N ASN A 337 -5.34 -21.80 -9.31
CA ASN A 337 -6.45 -22.75 -9.34
C ASN A 337 -6.52 -23.58 -8.08
#